data_05f00d55abef3d63881683ed9b1634ec
#
_entry.id   05f00d55abef3d63881683ed9b1634ec
#
_cell.length_a   1.000
_cell.length_b   1.000
_cell.length_c   1.000
_cell.angle_alpha   90.00
_cell.angle_beta   90.00
_cell.angle_gamma   90.00
#
_symmetry.space_group_name_H-M   'P 1'
#
loop_
_entity.id
_entity.type
_entity.pdbx_description
1 polymer ?
#
loop_
_entity_poly.entity_id
_entity_poly.type
_entity_poly.pdbx_seq_one_letter_code
_entity_poly.pdbx_strand_id
1 'polypeptide(L)'
;MAQDLKDTLLLPKTDFPMRANLVQREPARVAYWEKNGLYQAIQAKRAAAPAFILHDGPPFTNGDVHIGTALNKTLKDIVNRYKSMRGFRTPYVPGWDCHGLPIEQKVAREGTARQEGHIKSLHARLEAIAEEIERLTK
;
A
#
# COMPACT_ATOMS: atom_id res chain seq x y z
N MET A 1 9.34 55.42 -16.24
CA MET A 1 8.53 54.55 -15.37
C MET A 1 9.08 53.13 -15.52
N ALA A 2 9.52 52.53 -14.43
CA ALA A 2 9.99 51.12 -14.49
C ALA A 2 8.78 50.23 -14.74
N GLN A 3 8.81 49.46 -15.80
CA GLN A 3 7.78 48.47 -16.11
C GLN A 3 7.84 47.37 -15.04
N ASP A 4 6.70 47.06 -14.36
CA ASP A 4 6.65 45.99 -13.40
C ASP A 4 6.85 44.68 -14.16
N LEU A 5 7.89 43.90 -13.78
CA LEU A 5 8.21 42.62 -14.41
C LEU A 5 7.08 41.59 -14.29
N LYS A 6 6.16 41.79 -13.34
CA LYS A 6 4.96 40.93 -13.20
C LYS A 6 4.05 41.01 -14.42
N ASP A 7 3.98 42.15 -15.09
CA ASP A 7 3.15 42.36 -16.28
C ASP A 7 3.73 41.71 -17.55
N THR A 8 4.99 41.24 -17.47
CA THR A 8 5.64 40.51 -18.57
C THR A 8 5.48 38.99 -18.48
N LEU A 9 4.90 38.50 -17.41
CA LEU A 9 4.70 37.04 -17.20
C LEU A 9 3.48 36.55 -17.99
N LEU A 10 3.72 35.72 -18.99
CA LEU A 10 2.68 35.02 -19.76
C LEU A 10 2.30 33.68 -19.13
N LEU A 11 1.81 33.73 -17.90
CA LEU A 11 1.33 32.53 -17.25
C LEU A 11 -0.04 32.11 -17.85
N PRO A 12 -0.25 30.83 -18.15
CA PRO A 12 -1.54 30.36 -18.64
C PRO A 12 -2.62 30.57 -17.58
N LYS A 13 -3.74 31.20 -17.97
CA LYS A 13 -4.93 31.27 -17.14
C LYS A 13 -5.70 29.96 -17.30
N THR A 14 -5.97 29.27 -16.21
CA THR A 14 -6.69 28.00 -16.21
C THR A 14 -7.53 27.87 -14.94
N ASP A 15 -8.72 27.29 -15.09
CA ASP A 15 -9.57 26.91 -13.96
C ASP A 15 -9.08 25.60 -13.29
N PHE A 16 -8.02 25.01 -13.83
CA PHE A 16 -7.44 23.81 -13.24
C PHE A 16 -6.80 24.15 -11.90
N PRO A 17 -7.19 23.48 -10.82
CA PRO A 17 -6.71 23.81 -9.48
C PRO A 17 -5.19 23.60 -9.36
N MET A 18 -4.47 24.61 -8.85
CA MET A 18 -3.03 24.54 -8.61
C MET A 18 -2.63 23.46 -7.59
N ARG A 19 -3.53 23.14 -6.68
CA ARG A 19 -3.35 22.07 -5.69
C ARG A 19 -4.28 20.90 -6.03
N ALA A 20 -3.71 19.73 -6.23
CA ALA A 20 -4.48 18.53 -6.56
C ALA A 20 -5.28 17.99 -5.36
N ASN A 21 -4.88 18.29 -4.10
CA ASN A 21 -5.46 17.76 -2.87
C ASN A 21 -5.63 16.24 -2.90
N LEU A 22 -4.56 15.52 -3.31
CA LEU A 22 -4.63 14.09 -3.60
C LEU A 22 -5.04 13.26 -2.38
N VAL A 23 -4.55 13.62 -1.19
CA VAL A 23 -4.87 12.92 0.06
C VAL A 23 -6.38 12.83 0.31
N GLN A 24 -7.14 13.88 -0.04
CA GLN A 24 -8.59 13.91 0.11
C GLN A 24 -9.31 13.30 -1.08
N ARG A 25 -8.77 13.45 -2.29
CA ARG A 25 -9.48 13.08 -3.53
C ARG A 25 -9.23 11.64 -3.98
N GLU A 26 -8.04 11.10 -3.73
CA GLU A 26 -7.69 9.76 -4.19
C GLU A 26 -8.53 8.65 -3.54
N PRO A 27 -8.78 8.64 -2.22
CA PRO A 27 -9.60 7.60 -1.61
C PRO A 27 -11.01 7.50 -2.23
N ALA A 28 -11.65 8.63 -2.44
CA ALA A 28 -12.98 8.67 -3.07
C ALA A 28 -12.93 8.21 -4.54
N ARG A 29 -11.85 8.51 -5.25
CA ARG A 29 -11.66 8.06 -6.65
C ARG A 29 -11.41 6.57 -6.73
N VAL A 30 -10.60 6.00 -5.84
CA VAL A 30 -10.36 4.56 -5.78
C VAL A 30 -11.66 3.82 -5.50
N ALA A 31 -12.40 4.24 -4.48
CA ALA A 31 -13.70 3.66 -4.16
C ALA A 31 -14.70 3.74 -5.34
N TYR A 32 -14.70 4.84 -6.09
CA TYR A 32 -15.49 4.97 -7.30
C TYR A 32 -15.09 3.97 -8.40
N TRP A 33 -13.80 3.78 -8.63
CA TRP A 33 -13.28 2.82 -9.61
C TRP A 33 -13.62 1.37 -9.26
N GLU A 34 -13.48 1.01 -7.99
CA GLU A 34 -13.84 -0.31 -7.46
C GLU A 34 -15.35 -0.57 -7.63
N LYS A 35 -16.18 0.37 -7.15
CA LYS A 35 -17.64 0.26 -7.27
C LYS A 35 -18.12 0.07 -8.70
N ASN A 36 -17.45 0.69 -9.66
CA ASN A 36 -17.85 0.64 -11.08
C ASN A 36 -17.09 -0.42 -11.88
N GLY A 37 -16.25 -1.24 -11.25
CA GLY A 37 -15.51 -2.30 -11.94
C GLY A 37 -14.62 -1.78 -13.07
N LEU A 38 -13.94 -0.64 -12.88
CA LEU A 38 -13.18 0.03 -13.93
C LEU A 38 -12.12 -0.90 -14.56
N TYR A 39 -11.39 -1.65 -13.75
CA TYR A 39 -10.38 -2.58 -14.26
C TYR A 39 -10.99 -3.64 -15.17
N GLN A 40 -12.08 -4.26 -14.75
CA GLN A 40 -12.81 -5.27 -15.50
C GLN A 40 -13.33 -4.70 -16.83
N ALA A 41 -13.87 -3.49 -16.82
CA ALA A 41 -14.35 -2.80 -18.01
C ALA A 41 -13.20 -2.54 -19.02
N ILE A 42 -12.02 -2.12 -18.55
CA ILE A 42 -10.83 -1.93 -19.39
C ILE A 42 -10.40 -3.26 -20.02
N GLN A 43 -10.32 -4.34 -19.23
CA GLN A 43 -9.93 -5.66 -19.72
C GLN A 43 -10.94 -6.21 -20.75
N ALA A 44 -12.22 -6.07 -20.48
CA ALA A 44 -13.29 -6.48 -21.41
C ALA A 44 -13.23 -5.71 -22.73
N LYS A 45 -13.05 -4.38 -22.68
CA LYS A 45 -12.91 -3.54 -23.89
C LYS A 45 -11.71 -3.93 -24.76
N ARG A 46 -10.68 -4.53 -24.15
CA ARG A 46 -9.45 -4.94 -24.84
C ARG A 46 -9.32 -6.46 -25.01
N ALA A 47 -10.40 -7.22 -24.83
CA ALA A 47 -10.35 -8.69 -24.84
C ALA A 47 -9.72 -9.29 -26.11
N ALA A 48 -10.01 -8.71 -27.28
CA ALA A 48 -9.44 -9.15 -28.57
C ALA A 48 -8.12 -8.49 -28.95
N ALA A 49 -7.60 -7.57 -28.13
CA ALA A 49 -6.34 -6.86 -28.43
C ALA A 49 -5.13 -7.73 -28.11
N PRO A 50 -3.97 -7.47 -28.75
CA PRO A 50 -2.71 -8.13 -28.40
C PRO A 50 -2.38 -7.95 -26.91
N ALA A 51 -1.98 -9.02 -26.25
CA ALA A 51 -1.62 -8.97 -24.84
C ALA A 51 -0.23 -8.34 -24.64
N PHE A 52 -0.12 -7.48 -23.64
CA PHE A 52 1.14 -7.04 -23.06
C PHE A 52 1.15 -7.40 -21.59
N ILE A 53 1.98 -8.35 -21.20
CA ILE A 53 2.05 -8.87 -19.84
C ILE A 53 3.31 -8.35 -19.19
N LEU A 54 3.15 -7.57 -18.11
CA LEU A 54 4.22 -7.11 -17.27
C LEU A 54 4.25 -7.95 -15.99
N HIS A 55 5.35 -8.67 -15.77
CA HIS A 55 5.53 -9.41 -14.52
C HIS A 55 5.72 -8.47 -13.34
N ASP A 56 5.06 -8.81 -12.25
CA ASP A 56 5.28 -8.16 -10.96
C ASP A 56 6.27 -8.97 -10.11
N GLY A 57 7.35 -8.31 -9.62
CA GLY A 57 8.13 -8.83 -8.51
C GLY A 57 7.39 -8.50 -7.23
N PRO A 58 6.79 -9.50 -6.55
CA PRO A 58 5.99 -9.24 -5.37
C PRO A 58 6.86 -8.79 -4.19
N PRO A 59 6.41 -7.85 -3.35
CA PRO A 59 7.10 -7.52 -2.13
C PRO A 59 6.92 -8.62 -1.08
N PHE A 60 7.89 -8.74 -0.18
CA PHE A 60 7.78 -9.61 0.99
C PHE A 60 6.69 -9.15 1.95
N THR A 61 6.04 -10.13 2.62
CA THR A 61 4.99 -9.86 3.62
C THR A 61 5.54 -9.59 5.04
N ASN A 62 6.83 -9.32 5.17
CA ASN A 62 7.52 -9.18 6.47
C ASN A 62 7.48 -7.77 7.05
N GLY A 63 6.84 -6.81 6.43
CA GLY A 63 6.75 -5.44 6.93
C GLY A 63 5.92 -4.53 6.04
N ASP A 64 5.87 -3.26 6.43
CA ASP A 64 5.21 -2.23 5.66
C ASP A 64 5.97 -1.93 4.35
N VAL A 65 5.23 -1.48 3.37
CA VAL A 65 5.83 -1.05 2.09
C VAL A 65 6.67 0.21 2.29
N HIS A 66 7.85 0.24 1.68
CA HIS A 66 8.74 1.40 1.72
C HIS A 66 8.71 2.19 0.41
N ILE A 67 9.36 3.36 0.39
CA ILE A 67 9.34 4.25 -0.79
C ILE A 67 9.87 3.58 -2.07
N GLY A 68 10.82 2.64 -1.96
CA GLY A 68 11.30 1.87 -3.10
C GLY A 68 10.21 0.96 -3.69
N THR A 69 9.37 0.36 -2.85
CA THR A 69 8.20 -0.40 -3.30
C THR A 69 7.19 0.51 -4.00
N ALA A 70 6.92 1.70 -3.44
CA ALA A 70 6.03 2.69 -4.03
C ALA A 70 6.54 3.12 -5.42
N LEU A 71 7.83 3.44 -5.56
CA LEU A 71 8.44 3.78 -6.84
C LEU A 71 8.30 2.64 -7.86
N ASN A 72 8.62 1.42 -7.46
CA ASN A 72 8.52 0.24 -8.33
C ASN A 72 7.09 0.05 -8.86
N LYS A 73 6.09 0.11 -7.97
CA LYS A 73 4.68 -0.06 -8.35
C LYS A 73 4.18 1.10 -9.22
N THR A 74 4.59 2.33 -8.94
CA THR A 74 4.25 3.49 -9.77
C THR A 74 4.81 3.36 -11.18
N LEU A 75 6.06 2.95 -11.35
CA LEU A 75 6.65 2.75 -12.68
C LEU A 75 5.93 1.65 -13.46
N LYS A 76 5.58 0.55 -12.82
CA LYS A 76 4.80 -0.53 -13.44
C LYS A 76 3.40 -0.08 -13.85
N ASP A 77 2.73 0.71 -13.00
CA ASP A 77 1.42 1.28 -13.31
C ASP A 77 1.48 2.22 -14.53
N ILE A 78 2.49 3.09 -14.60
CA ILE A 78 2.73 3.96 -15.77
C ILE A 78 2.90 3.13 -17.05
N VAL A 79 3.72 2.08 -17.03
CA VAL A 79 3.94 1.22 -18.19
C VAL A 79 2.64 0.54 -18.62
N ASN A 80 1.88 -0.03 -17.69
CA ASN A 80 0.61 -0.70 -17.98
C ASN A 80 -0.42 0.26 -18.55
N ARG A 81 -0.57 1.45 -17.96
CA ARG A 81 -1.49 2.49 -18.47
C ARG A 81 -1.09 2.96 -19.85
N TYR A 82 0.19 3.22 -20.07
CA TYR A 82 0.71 3.60 -21.39
C TYR A 82 0.39 2.54 -22.45
N LYS A 83 0.69 1.28 -22.17
CA LYS A 83 0.40 0.17 -23.09
C LYS A 83 -1.10 0.00 -23.32
N SER A 84 -1.93 0.15 -22.30
CA SER A 84 -3.38 0.14 -22.43
C SER A 84 -3.90 1.27 -23.35
N MET A 85 -3.37 2.49 -23.18
CA MET A 85 -3.70 3.62 -24.06
C MET A 85 -3.25 3.39 -25.50
N ARG A 86 -2.15 2.66 -25.70
CA ARG A 86 -1.65 2.24 -27.02
C ARG A 86 -2.47 1.09 -27.65
N GLY A 87 -3.50 0.62 -27.00
CA GLY A 87 -4.43 -0.37 -27.54
C GLY A 87 -4.15 -1.81 -27.15
N PHE A 88 -3.17 -2.09 -26.30
CA PHE A 88 -2.91 -3.44 -25.80
C PHE A 88 -3.86 -3.83 -24.68
N ARG A 89 -4.11 -5.12 -24.55
CA ARG A 89 -4.69 -5.71 -23.34
C ARG A 89 -3.57 -5.88 -22.32
N THR A 90 -3.69 -5.25 -21.16
CA THR A 90 -2.65 -5.20 -20.12
C THR A 90 -3.15 -5.82 -18.82
N PRO A 91 -3.31 -7.16 -18.75
CA PRO A 91 -3.64 -7.79 -17.47
C PRO A 91 -2.46 -7.61 -16.51
N TYR A 92 -2.76 -7.16 -15.29
CA TYR A 92 -1.77 -6.98 -14.25
C TYR A 92 -2.27 -7.62 -12.97
N VAL A 93 -1.55 -8.64 -12.51
CA VAL A 93 -1.90 -9.39 -11.29
C VAL A 93 -0.80 -9.16 -10.28
N PRO A 94 -0.98 -8.22 -9.34
CA PRO A 94 -0.05 -8.02 -8.23
C PRO A 94 -0.14 -9.18 -7.25
N GLY A 95 0.93 -9.42 -6.53
CA GLY A 95 1.00 -10.48 -5.51
C GLY A 95 1.87 -10.09 -4.34
N TRP A 96 2.05 -11.05 -3.43
CA TRP A 96 2.90 -10.96 -2.26
C TRP A 96 3.84 -12.15 -2.23
N ASP A 97 5.10 -11.91 -1.83
CA ASP A 97 6.04 -12.98 -1.54
C ASP A 97 5.88 -13.39 -0.07
N CYS A 98 5.25 -14.53 0.13
CA CYS A 98 4.88 -15.04 1.46
C CYS A 98 5.82 -16.13 1.99
N HIS A 99 6.96 -16.38 1.31
CA HIS A 99 7.86 -17.47 1.64
C HIS A 99 9.29 -16.98 1.85
N GLY A 100 10.11 -17.85 2.46
CA GLY A 100 11.53 -17.66 2.64
C GLY A 100 11.93 -17.06 3.97
N LEU A 101 13.24 -17.01 4.20
CA LEU A 101 13.87 -16.65 5.47
C LEU A 101 13.40 -15.33 6.08
N PRO A 102 13.16 -14.24 5.34
CA PRO A 102 12.67 -13.00 5.94
C PRO A 102 11.30 -13.14 6.61
N ILE A 103 10.42 -13.96 6.03
CA ILE A 103 9.08 -14.23 6.56
C ILE A 103 9.17 -15.14 7.78
N GLU A 104 9.94 -16.22 7.66
CA GLU A 104 10.14 -17.20 8.73
C GLU A 104 10.74 -16.55 9.97
N GLN A 105 11.77 -15.73 9.81
CA GLN A 105 12.37 -14.99 10.91
C GLN A 105 11.41 -14.03 11.60
N LYS A 106 10.56 -13.34 10.82
CA LYS A 106 9.56 -12.46 11.40
C LYS A 106 8.56 -13.22 12.22
N VAL A 107 7.99 -14.28 11.68
CA VAL A 107 7.01 -15.14 12.37
C VAL A 107 7.60 -15.77 13.65
N ALA A 108 8.84 -16.25 13.58
CA ALA A 108 9.54 -16.79 14.75
C ALA A 108 9.72 -15.75 15.86
N ARG A 109 10.17 -14.53 15.50
CA ARG A 109 10.34 -13.43 16.46
C ARG A 109 9.02 -13.01 17.10
N GLU A 110 7.97 -12.87 16.32
CA GLU A 110 6.65 -12.49 16.81
C GLU A 110 6.05 -13.58 17.69
N GLY A 111 6.23 -14.85 17.32
CA GLY A 111 5.83 -16.01 18.13
C GLY A 111 6.54 -16.04 19.49
N THR A 112 7.85 -15.86 19.50
CA THR A 112 8.65 -15.83 20.74
C THR A 112 8.22 -14.67 21.64
N ALA A 113 8.11 -13.46 21.09
CA ALA A 113 7.69 -12.28 21.85
C ALA A 113 6.29 -12.45 22.47
N ARG A 114 5.37 -13.09 21.74
CA ARG A 114 4.02 -13.39 22.24
C ARG A 114 4.05 -14.41 23.39
N GLN A 115 4.89 -15.45 23.29
CA GLN A 115 5.07 -16.45 24.34
C GLN A 115 5.68 -15.83 25.60
N GLU A 116 6.73 -15.02 25.46
CA GLU A 116 7.35 -14.31 26.58
C GLU A 116 6.35 -13.38 27.28
N GLY A 117 5.55 -12.63 26.54
CA GLY A 117 4.49 -11.79 27.08
C GLY A 117 3.46 -12.60 27.88
N HIS A 118 3.07 -13.76 27.38
CA HIS A 118 2.14 -14.65 28.07
C HIS A 118 2.74 -15.21 29.36
N ILE A 119 3.99 -15.67 29.35
CA ILE A 119 4.70 -16.15 30.51
C ILE A 119 4.79 -15.07 31.60
N LYS A 120 5.17 -13.84 31.24
CA LYS A 120 5.21 -12.70 32.17
C LYS A 120 3.85 -12.43 32.82
N SER A 121 2.78 -12.47 32.03
CA SER A 121 1.42 -12.31 32.55
C SER A 121 1.03 -13.41 33.53
N LEU A 122 1.39 -14.68 33.26
CA LEU A 122 1.14 -15.80 34.17
C LEU A 122 1.91 -15.68 35.47
N HIS A 123 3.18 -15.28 35.40
CA HIS A 123 4.00 -15.02 36.61
C HIS A 123 3.38 -13.97 37.50
N ALA A 124 2.99 -12.81 36.94
CA ALA A 124 2.35 -11.74 37.72
C ALA A 124 1.03 -12.21 38.37
N ARG A 125 0.26 -13.05 37.70
CA ARG A 125 -0.95 -13.65 38.29
C ARG A 125 -0.65 -14.61 39.44
N LEU A 126 0.40 -15.42 39.31
CA LEU A 126 0.83 -16.35 40.35
C LEU A 126 1.34 -15.59 41.59
N GLU A 127 2.12 -14.52 41.41
CA GLU A 127 2.58 -13.64 42.49
C GLU A 127 1.39 -13.02 43.25
N ALA A 128 0.42 -12.46 42.52
CA ALA A 128 -0.78 -11.89 43.14
C ALA A 128 -1.61 -12.93 43.94
N ILE A 129 -1.71 -14.18 43.45
CA ILE A 129 -2.37 -15.25 44.18
C ILE A 129 -1.59 -15.62 45.44
N ALA A 130 -0.26 -15.70 45.37
CA ALA A 130 0.58 -16.02 46.51
C ALA A 130 0.46 -14.97 47.63
N GLU A 131 0.46 -13.68 47.28
CA GLU A 131 0.23 -12.58 48.20
C GLU A 131 -1.16 -12.65 48.87
N GLU A 132 -2.17 -12.98 48.12
CA GLU A 132 -3.53 -13.13 48.64
C GLU A 132 -3.65 -14.33 49.60
N ILE A 133 -3.03 -15.47 49.28
CA ILE A 133 -2.96 -16.62 50.19
C ILE A 133 -2.26 -16.23 51.49
N GLU A 134 -1.12 -15.54 51.41
CA GLU A 134 -0.40 -15.10 52.62
C GLU A 134 -1.25 -14.16 53.47
N ARG A 135 -2.04 -13.27 52.85
CA ARG A 135 -2.97 -12.38 53.52
C ARG A 135 -4.06 -13.11 54.26
N LEU A 136 -4.60 -14.19 53.67
CA LEU A 136 -5.70 -14.98 54.22
C LEU A 136 -5.26 -16.00 55.30
N THR A 137 -3.95 -16.28 55.37
CA THR A 137 -3.40 -17.24 56.33
C THR A 137 -2.79 -16.62 57.58
N LYS A 138 -2.73 -15.30 57.63
CA LYS A 138 -2.35 -14.47 58.84
C LYS A 138 -3.61 -14.05 59.59
#